data_2bba3d6403b13f4498ee1c662774b9b0
#
_entry.id   2bba3d6403b13f4498ee1c662774b9b0
#
_cell.length_a   1.000
_cell.length_b   1.000
_cell.length_c   1.000
_cell.angle_alpha   90.00
_cell.angle_beta   90.00
_cell.angle_gamma   90.00
#
_symmetry.space_group_name_H-M   'P 1'
#
loop_
_entity.id
_entity.type
_entity.pdbx_description
1 polymer ?
#
loop_
_entity_poly.entity_id
_entity_poly.type
_entity_poly.pdbx_seq_one_letter_code
_entity_poly.pdbx_strand_id
1 'polypeptide(L)'
;MTKKKQQVNPLWGGRFTVGTSDLAQSFSSSITTDKRLFEVDIKGSVAYAETLKEAGLISSKELSEIKAGLKKILEEIKEEKFTWKSTLEDVHMNIESRLVEIAGSAAKKIHTGRSRNDQIATDLRMYLELKISNLFSQITFLQETIINKADKYFDAIMPGFTHLQIAQPVTFGHHLMAWHEMLQRDYSRLIDVKKRMDFMPLGSAALSGTRFKIDRKLLAKKLGFKNLSNNSMDAVSDRDFVLELASTLAIMGIHLSRMCEEIILWTSNQFNYVELSDEVCTGSSIMPQKKNPDIAELIRGGSSKTVANLLGLLSLMKNLPLTYNRDMQEDKQYIFDSIDYSEQSLALLGLIIEGMQPNIQQ
;
A
#
# COMPACT_ATOMS: atom_id res chain seq x y z
N MET A 1 34.84 16.07 26.37
CA MET A 1 33.68 15.18 26.17
C MET A 1 34.18 13.87 25.57
N THR A 2 34.30 12.82 26.34
CA THR A 2 34.71 11.50 25.89
C THR A 2 33.59 10.90 25.00
N LYS A 3 33.83 10.79 23.68
CA LYS A 3 32.93 10.08 22.77
C LYS A 3 32.78 8.62 23.25
N LYS A 4 31.62 8.26 23.77
CA LYS A 4 31.30 6.84 24.03
C LYS A 4 31.54 6.10 22.71
N LYS A 5 32.44 5.11 22.68
CA LYS A 5 32.58 4.20 21.53
C LYS A 5 31.23 3.49 21.35
N GLN A 6 30.56 3.74 20.24
CA GLN A 6 29.32 3.07 19.90
C GLN A 6 29.62 1.59 19.70
N GLN A 7 28.77 0.72 20.25
CA GLN A 7 28.89 -0.73 20.06
C GLN A 7 28.60 -1.11 18.61
N VAL A 8 29.40 -1.99 18.05
CA VAL A 8 29.19 -2.59 16.74
C VAL A 8 27.90 -3.40 16.77
N ASN A 9 27.07 -3.31 15.71
CA ASN A 9 25.83 -4.08 15.61
C ASN A 9 26.10 -5.60 15.67
N PRO A 10 25.53 -6.34 16.63
CA PRO A 10 25.83 -7.77 16.81
C PRO A 10 25.33 -8.65 15.66
N LEU A 11 24.41 -8.18 14.83
CA LEU A 11 23.83 -8.96 13.72
C LEU A 11 24.65 -8.89 12.43
N TRP A 12 25.39 -7.77 12.18
CA TRP A 12 26.16 -7.59 10.94
C TRP A 12 27.53 -6.92 11.12
N GLY A 13 27.97 -6.78 12.36
CA GLY A 13 29.17 -6.02 12.70
C GLY A 13 30.52 -6.71 12.46
N GLY A 14 30.56 -7.91 11.85
CA GLY A 14 31.78 -8.75 11.82
C GLY A 14 33.04 -8.14 11.21
N ARG A 15 32.92 -7.15 10.28
CA ARG A 15 34.05 -6.45 9.65
C ARG A 15 34.34 -5.08 10.26
N PHE A 16 33.46 -4.57 11.11
CA PHE A 16 33.53 -3.22 11.62
C PHE A 16 34.24 -3.15 12.98
N THR A 17 35.03 -2.11 13.17
CA THR A 17 35.75 -1.85 14.42
C THR A 17 35.07 -0.81 15.31
N VAL A 18 34.13 -0.06 14.73
CA VAL A 18 33.35 0.98 15.43
C VAL A 18 31.88 0.87 14.98
N GLY A 19 30.95 1.24 15.84
CA GLY A 19 29.53 1.29 15.53
C GLY A 19 29.17 2.46 14.60
N THR A 20 28.01 2.37 13.95
CA THR A 20 27.44 3.44 13.11
C THR A 20 27.17 4.67 13.95
N SER A 21 27.44 5.89 13.41
CA SER A 21 27.11 7.13 14.11
C SER A 21 25.61 7.32 14.28
N ASP A 22 25.18 8.00 15.35
CA ASP A 22 23.74 8.22 15.61
C ASP A 22 23.05 8.92 14.44
N LEU A 23 23.73 9.87 13.80
CA LEU A 23 23.20 10.57 12.62
C LEU A 23 23.00 9.62 11.43
N ALA A 24 24.00 8.77 11.14
CA ALA A 24 23.90 7.80 10.04
C ALA A 24 22.83 6.73 10.35
N GLN A 25 22.72 6.31 11.61
CA GLN A 25 21.71 5.34 12.05
C GLN A 25 20.29 5.91 11.93
N SER A 26 20.09 7.16 12.37
CA SER A 26 18.79 7.84 12.22
C SER A 26 18.42 8.04 10.75
N PHE A 27 19.39 8.42 9.91
CA PHE A 27 19.17 8.61 8.47
C PHE A 27 18.83 7.30 7.73
N SER A 28 19.41 6.18 8.14
CA SER A 28 19.20 4.89 7.50
C SER A 28 17.97 4.13 8.01
N SER A 29 17.34 4.58 9.09
CA SER A 29 16.19 3.90 9.69
C SER A 29 14.93 4.09 8.85
N SER A 30 14.26 2.99 8.51
CA SER A 30 12.98 2.97 7.77
C SER A 30 11.77 2.64 8.63
N ILE A 31 11.97 2.38 9.94
CA ILE A 31 10.93 1.87 10.84
C ILE A 31 9.64 2.69 10.86
N THR A 32 9.72 4.01 10.70
CA THR A 32 8.54 4.89 10.67
C THR A 32 7.61 4.57 9.51
N THR A 33 8.16 4.12 8.39
CA THR A 33 7.43 3.78 7.17
C THR A 33 7.09 2.27 7.12
N ASP A 34 8.08 1.41 7.32
CA ASP A 34 7.96 -0.02 7.06
C ASP A 34 7.33 -0.83 8.19
N LYS A 35 7.15 -0.27 9.39
CA LYS A 35 6.42 -0.93 10.48
C LYS A 35 5.04 -1.45 10.05
N ARG A 36 4.44 -0.88 9.01
CA ARG A 36 3.15 -1.31 8.43
C ARG A 36 3.20 -2.74 7.85
N LEU A 37 4.40 -3.27 7.58
CA LEU A 37 4.61 -4.60 7.03
C LEU A 37 4.60 -5.72 8.09
N PHE A 38 4.45 -5.41 9.37
CA PHE A 38 4.63 -6.36 10.47
C PHE A 38 3.78 -7.64 10.34
N GLU A 39 2.54 -7.55 9.89
CA GLU A 39 1.67 -8.72 9.73
C GLU A 39 2.16 -9.67 8.64
N VAL A 40 2.56 -9.12 7.50
CA VAL A 40 3.06 -9.90 6.36
C VAL A 40 4.45 -10.46 6.64
N ASP A 41 5.31 -9.71 7.35
CA ASP A 41 6.62 -10.19 7.77
C ASP A 41 6.51 -11.37 8.76
N ILE A 42 5.63 -11.26 9.75
CA ILE A 42 5.37 -12.36 10.71
C ILE A 42 4.79 -13.57 9.96
N LYS A 43 3.82 -13.38 9.06
CA LYS A 43 3.25 -14.47 8.23
C LYS A 43 4.33 -15.12 7.37
N GLY A 44 5.17 -14.33 6.71
CA GLY A 44 6.30 -14.79 5.90
C GLY A 44 7.29 -15.59 6.72
N SER A 45 7.65 -15.10 7.90
CA SER A 45 8.58 -15.74 8.84
C SER A 45 8.04 -17.06 9.41
N VAL A 46 6.75 -17.15 9.72
CA VAL A 46 6.10 -18.41 10.14
C VAL A 46 6.17 -19.47 9.03
N ALA A 47 5.76 -19.09 7.81
CA ALA A 47 5.79 -20.00 6.66
C ALA A 47 7.22 -20.46 6.34
N TYR A 48 8.19 -19.56 6.43
CA TYR A 48 9.59 -19.88 6.21
C TYR A 48 10.13 -20.84 7.28
N ALA A 49 9.85 -20.61 8.57
CA ALA A 49 10.23 -21.52 9.65
C ALA A 49 9.65 -22.92 9.46
N GLU A 50 8.42 -23.04 8.98
CA GLU A 50 7.81 -24.33 8.65
C GLU A 50 8.57 -25.06 7.52
N THR A 51 9.01 -24.34 6.50
CA THR A 51 9.83 -24.95 5.43
C THR A 51 11.25 -25.30 5.88
N LEU A 52 11.83 -24.55 6.82
CA LEU A 52 13.09 -24.94 7.46
C LEU A 52 12.97 -26.27 8.23
N LYS A 53 11.86 -26.48 8.90
CA LYS A 53 11.58 -27.75 9.61
C LYS A 53 11.43 -28.91 8.62
N GLU A 54 10.68 -28.74 7.54
CA GLU A 54 10.53 -29.74 6.48
C GLU A 54 11.88 -30.09 5.82
N ALA A 55 12.77 -29.10 5.70
CA ALA A 55 14.15 -29.29 5.21
C ALA A 55 15.10 -29.91 6.24
N GLY A 56 14.65 -30.18 7.48
CA GLY A 56 15.46 -30.75 8.57
C GLY A 56 16.47 -29.77 9.17
N LEU A 57 16.33 -28.47 8.94
CA LEU A 57 17.25 -27.43 9.41
C LEU A 57 16.91 -26.94 10.83
N ILE A 58 15.66 -27.10 11.24
CA ILE A 58 15.22 -26.88 12.62
C ILE A 58 14.36 -28.05 13.09
N SER A 59 14.33 -28.28 14.40
CA SER A 59 13.50 -29.33 15.03
C SER A 59 12.05 -28.86 15.18
N SER A 60 11.13 -29.80 15.43
CA SER A 60 9.72 -29.50 15.74
C SER A 60 9.59 -28.64 17.00
N LYS A 61 10.46 -28.79 17.99
CA LYS A 61 10.48 -27.96 19.19
C LYS A 61 10.85 -26.51 18.85
N GLU A 62 11.93 -26.31 18.09
CA GLU A 62 12.36 -24.97 17.66
C GLU A 62 11.30 -24.29 16.81
N LEU A 63 10.64 -25.01 15.90
CA LEU A 63 9.51 -24.47 15.13
C LEU A 63 8.38 -24.00 16.06
N SER A 64 8.03 -24.79 17.08
CA SER A 64 6.99 -24.42 18.04
C SER A 64 7.36 -23.16 18.83
N GLU A 65 8.62 -23.06 19.29
CA GLU A 65 9.14 -21.87 19.99
C GLU A 65 9.12 -20.63 19.12
N ILE A 66 9.55 -20.73 17.85
CA ILE A 66 9.52 -19.62 16.88
C ILE A 66 8.08 -19.18 16.62
N LYS A 67 7.15 -20.11 16.35
CA LYS A 67 5.74 -19.79 16.09
C LYS A 67 5.07 -19.13 17.30
N ALA A 68 5.29 -19.64 18.50
CA ALA A 68 4.76 -19.05 19.72
C ALA A 68 5.32 -17.64 19.96
N GLY A 69 6.62 -17.43 19.71
CA GLY A 69 7.26 -16.13 19.81
C GLY A 69 6.70 -15.12 18.81
N LEU A 70 6.57 -15.51 17.53
CA LEU A 70 6.01 -14.65 16.49
C LEU A 70 4.53 -14.30 16.74
N LYS A 71 3.74 -15.26 17.23
CA LYS A 71 2.35 -15.01 17.64
C LYS A 71 2.27 -13.99 18.77
N LYS A 72 3.12 -14.13 19.80
CA LYS A 72 3.18 -13.18 20.91
C LYS A 72 3.58 -11.78 20.43
N ILE A 73 4.55 -11.66 19.52
CA ILE A 73 4.94 -10.37 18.94
C ILE A 73 3.79 -9.74 18.17
N LEU A 74 3.05 -10.52 17.38
CA LEU A 74 1.86 -10.05 16.67
C LEU A 74 0.81 -9.48 17.62
N GLU A 75 0.57 -10.17 18.74
CA GLU A 75 -0.35 -9.72 19.79
C GLU A 75 0.16 -8.42 20.45
N GLU A 76 1.46 -8.37 20.82
CA GLU A 76 2.09 -7.17 21.40
C GLU A 76 1.97 -5.95 20.48
N ILE A 77 2.10 -6.13 19.16
CA ILE A 77 1.97 -5.02 18.18
C ILE A 77 0.51 -4.59 18.05
N LYS A 78 -0.43 -5.54 17.94
CA LYS A 78 -1.88 -5.22 17.81
C LYS A 78 -2.47 -4.56 19.05
N GLU A 79 -1.92 -4.87 20.22
CA GLU A 79 -2.30 -4.25 21.49
C GLU A 79 -1.53 -2.97 21.80
N GLU A 80 -0.73 -2.46 20.85
CA GLU A 80 0.13 -1.27 20.99
C GLU A 80 1.14 -1.34 22.16
N LYS A 81 1.49 -2.55 22.58
CA LYS A 81 2.46 -2.83 23.66
C LYS A 81 3.89 -3.02 23.15
N PHE A 82 4.06 -3.19 21.84
CA PHE A 82 5.37 -3.38 21.21
C PHE A 82 6.12 -2.06 21.10
N THR A 83 7.38 -2.04 21.55
CA THR A 83 8.23 -0.85 21.44
C THR A 83 9.10 -0.92 20.20
N TRP A 84 8.82 -0.07 19.22
CA TRP A 84 9.64 0.10 18.03
C TRP A 84 10.92 0.88 18.36
N LYS A 85 12.08 0.35 17.99
CA LYS A 85 13.40 0.95 18.24
C LYS A 85 14.00 1.40 16.89
N SER A 86 14.21 2.70 16.70
CA SER A 86 14.87 3.24 15.50
C SER A 86 16.32 2.76 15.37
N THR A 87 16.95 2.39 16.49
CA THR A 87 18.30 1.80 16.52
C THR A 87 18.36 0.40 15.90
N LEU A 88 17.22 -0.23 15.66
CA LEU A 88 17.09 -1.52 14.97
C LEU A 88 16.68 -1.39 13.50
N GLU A 89 16.83 -0.19 12.93
CA GLU A 89 16.77 0.09 11.51
C GLU A 89 15.38 -0.10 10.87
N ASP A 90 14.86 -1.33 10.77
CA ASP A 90 13.65 -1.70 10.05
C ASP A 90 12.68 -2.57 10.89
N VAL A 91 11.50 -2.84 10.34
CA VAL A 91 10.47 -3.71 10.96
C VAL A 91 11.00 -5.11 11.23
N HIS A 92 11.75 -5.66 10.29
CA HIS A 92 12.26 -7.03 10.35
C HIS A 92 13.24 -7.21 11.50
N MET A 93 14.17 -6.26 11.67
CA MET A 93 15.17 -6.31 12.73
C MET A 93 14.55 -6.10 14.11
N ASN A 94 13.52 -5.26 14.20
CA ASN A 94 12.73 -5.09 15.42
C ASN A 94 12.03 -6.39 15.82
N ILE A 95 11.36 -7.05 14.88
CA ILE A 95 10.67 -8.33 15.11
C ILE A 95 11.67 -9.44 15.45
N GLU A 96 12.78 -9.55 14.72
CA GLU A 96 13.83 -10.55 14.99
C GLU A 96 14.48 -10.36 16.36
N SER A 97 14.82 -9.12 16.71
CA SER A 97 15.40 -8.82 18.03
C SER A 97 14.46 -9.26 19.16
N ARG A 98 13.16 -8.93 19.02
CA ARG A 98 12.16 -9.34 20.00
C ARG A 98 11.97 -10.86 20.02
N LEU A 99 12.00 -11.51 18.88
CA LEU A 99 11.90 -12.97 18.78
C LEU A 99 13.08 -13.66 19.48
N VAL A 100 14.29 -13.12 19.36
CA VAL A 100 15.46 -13.63 20.08
C VAL A 100 15.31 -13.48 21.60
N GLU A 101 14.71 -12.40 22.09
CA GLU A 101 14.39 -12.23 23.51
C GLU A 101 13.41 -13.31 24.02
N ILE A 102 12.44 -13.72 23.18
CA ILE A 102 11.38 -14.69 23.54
C ILE A 102 11.82 -16.14 23.36
N ALA A 103 12.37 -16.49 22.18
CA ALA A 103 12.66 -17.86 21.75
C ALA A 103 14.17 -18.22 21.75
N GLY A 104 15.03 -17.29 22.15
CA GLY A 104 16.45 -17.54 22.37
C GLY A 104 17.19 -18.05 21.12
N SER A 105 17.89 -19.22 21.28
CA SER A 105 18.70 -19.78 20.18
C SER A 105 17.88 -20.25 18.97
N ALA A 106 16.64 -20.69 19.18
CA ALA A 106 15.76 -21.12 18.09
C ALA A 106 15.48 -19.96 17.11
N ALA A 107 15.26 -18.75 17.64
CA ALA A 107 15.02 -17.55 16.84
C ALA A 107 16.17 -17.22 15.88
N LYS A 108 17.42 -17.43 16.28
CA LYS A 108 18.60 -17.16 15.44
C LYS A 108 18.67 -18.01 14.18
N LYS A 109 17.94 -19.13 14.13
CA LYS A 109 17.91 -20.03 12.97
C LYS A 109 16.92 -19.57 11.87
N ILE A 110 16.02 -18.65 12.16
CA ILE A 110 14.98 -18.23 11.21
C ILE A 110 15.56 -17.60 9.93
N HIS A 111 16.77 -17.07 10.00
CA HIS A 111 17.48 -16.47 8.86
C HIS A 111 18.27 -17.48 8.02
N THR A 112 18.27 -18.78 8.38
CA THR A 112 19.02 -19.81 7.66
C THR A 112 18.59 -19.86 6.19
N GLY A 113 19.50 -19.48 5.26
CA GLY A 113 19.24 -19.49 3.82
C GLY A 113 18.32 -18.38 3.31
N ARG A 114 17.94 -17.40 4.13
CA ARG A 114 17.16 -16.21 3.79
C ARG A 114 18.04 -14.97 3.82
N SER A 115 17.74 -14.01 2.97
CA SER A 115 18.29 -12.65 3.02
C SER A 115 17.20 -11.63 3.32
N ARG A 116 17.59 -10.45 3.79
CA ARG A 116 16.68 -9.31 3.90
C ARG A 116 16.10 -8.94 2.51
N ASN A 117 16.88 -9.15 1.43
CA ASN A 117 16.49 -8.77 0.07
C ASN A 117 15.26 -9.55 -0.44
N ASP A 118 15.26 -10.88 -0.32
CA ASP A 118 14.11 -11.69 -0.74
C ASP A 118 12.95 -11.60 0.25
N GLN A 119 13.23 -11.37 1.54
CA GLN A 119 12.22 -11.12 2.57
C GLN A 119 11.42 -9.84 2.25
N ILE A 120 12.09 -8.70 2.09
CA ILE A 120 11.44 -7.41 1.78
C ILE A 120 10.63 -7.50 0.49
N ALA A 121 11.19 -8.10 -0.58
CA ALA A 121 10.51 -8.25 -1.86
C ALA A 121 9.24 -9.10 -1.75
N THR A 122 9.22 -10.09 -0.86
CA THR A 122 8.05 -10.95 -0.59
C THR A 122 7.01 -10.19 0.22
N ASP A 123 7.44 -9.54 1.30
CA ASP A 123 6.56 -8.83 2.23
C ASP A 123 5.85 -7.68 1.54
N LEU A 124 6.56 -6.93 0.69
CA LEU A 124 5.95 -5.85 -0.08
C LEU A 124 4.86 -6.37 -1.03
N ARG A 125 5.11 -7.49 -1.75
CA ARG A 125 4.08 -8.11 -2.60
C ARG A 125 2.87 -8.57 -1.80
N MET A 126 3.07 -9.21 -0.67
CA MET A 126 1.99 -9.66 0.20
C MET A 126 1.17 -8.49 0.76
N TYR A 127 1.85 -7.41 1.15
CA TYR A 127 1.17 -6.20 1.64
C TYR A 127 0.35 -5.52 0.54
N LEU A 128 0.93 -5.35 -0.65
CA LEU A 128 0.23 -4.73 -1.78
C LEU A 128 -0.95 -5.59 -2.26
N GLU A 129 -0.85 -6.92 -2.17
CA GLU A 129 -1.96 -7.83 -2.47
C GLU A 129 -3.16 -7.59 -1.54
N LEU A 130 -2.92 -7.43 -0.23
CA LEU A 130 -3.97 -7.08 0.73
C LEU A 130 -4.59 -5.71 0.41
N LYS A 131 -3.76 -4.72 0.06
CA LYS A 131 -4.22 -3.37 -0.28
C LYS A 131 -5.02 -3.35 -1.58
N ILE A 132 -4.60 -4.06 -2.61
CA ILE A 132 -5.37 -4.22 -3.86
C ILE A 132 -6.72 -4.88 -3.57
N SER A 133 -6.76 -5.89 -2.71
CA SER A 133 -8.01 -6.55 -2.33
C SER A 133 -8.99 -5.60 -1.62
N ASN A 134 -8.47 -4.68 -0.78
CA ASN A 134 -9.27 -3.62 -0.18
C ASN A 134 -9.77 -2.60 -1.21
N LEU A 135 -8.89 -2.17 -2.13
CA LEU A 135 -9.27 -1.26 -3.22
C LEU A 135 -10.37 -1.85 -4.11
N PHE A 136 -10.35 -3.16 -4.42
CA PHE A 136 -11.45 -3.81 -5.11
C PHE A 136 -12.77 -3.64 -4.39
N SER A 137 -12.79 -3.88 -3.09
CA SER A 137 -14.02 -3.74 -2.28
C SER A 137 -14.53 -2.30 -2.28
N GLN A 138 -13.63 -1.31 -2.15
CA GLN A 138 -14.01 0.10 -2.15
C GLN A 138 -14.49 0.60 -3.52
N ILE A 139 -13.85 0.18 -4.61
CA ILE A 139 -14.31 0.51 -5.97
C ILE A 139 -15.69 -0.10 -6.22
N THR A 140 -15.90 -1.37 -5.85
CA THR A 140 -17.22 -2.02 -6.00
C THR A 140 -18.29 -1.29 -5.20
N PHE A 141 -18.01 -0.93 -3.95
CA PHE A 141 -18.94 -0.16 -3.13
C PHE A 141 -19.29 1.21 -3.76
N LEU A 142 -18.29 1.92 -4.28
CA LEU A 142 -18.52 3.19 -4.97
C LEU A 142 -19.33 3.00 -6.26
N GLN A 143 -19.06 1.95 -7.03
CA GLN A 143 -19.84 1.61 -8.22
C GLN A 143 -21.32 1.31 -7.86
N GLU A 144 -21.56 0.53 -6.82
CA GLU A 144 -22.92 0.26 -6.32
C GLU A 144 -23.64 1.54 -5.87
N THR A 145 -22.94 2.44 -5.18
CA THR A 145 -23.47 3.75 -4.78
C THR A 145 -23.87 4.59 -5.98
N ILE A 146 -23.02 4.61 -7.02
CA ILE A 146 -23.30 5.30 -8.29
C ILE A 146 -24.52 4.70 -8.99
N ILE A 147 -24.58 3.36 -9.09
CA ILE A 147 -25.71 2.66 -9.74
C ILE A 147 -27.02 2.99 -9.01
N ASN A 148 -27.05 2.88 -7.69
CA ASN A 148 -28.25 3.17 -6.89
C ASN A 148 -28.71 4.63 -7.07
N LYS A 149 -27.78 5.57 -7.13
CA LYS A 149 -28.08 6.99 -7.37
C LYS A 149 -28.55 7.21 -8.79
N ALA A 150 -27.94 6.58 -9.78
CA ALA A 150 -28.33 6.65 -11.18
C ALA A 150 -29.74 6.09 -11.43
N ASP A 151 -30.08 4.95 -10.80
CA ASP A 151 -31.40 4.35 -10.88
C ASP A 151 -32.46 5.25 -10.26
N LYS A 152 -32.18 5.78 -9.06
CA LYS A 152 -33.12 6.71 -8.37
C LYS A 152 -33.47 7.93 -9.19
N TYR A 153 -32.56 8.45 -10.02
CA TYR A 153 -32.71 9.70 -10.79
C TYR A 153 -32.50 9.44 -12.30
N PHE A 154 -32.94 8.29 -12.79
CA PHE A 154 -32.73 7.86 -14.18
C PHE A 154 -33.37 8.77 -15.22
N ASP A 155 -34.47 9.46 -14.87
CA ASP A 155 -35.26 10.35 -15.71
C ASP A 155 -35.00 11.84 -15.44
N ALA A 156 -34.19 12.21 -14.45
CA ALA A 156 -33.84 13.57 -14.14
C ALA A 156 -32.97 14.17 -15.27
N ILE A 157 -33.56 15.09 -16.06
CA ILE A 157 -32.89 15.71 -17.19
C ILE A 157 -31.96 16.81 -16.70
N MET A 158 -30.76 16.89 -17.27
CA MET A 158 -29.80 17.98 -17.07
C MET A 158 -29.12 18.36 -18.37
N PRO A 159 -28.57 19.58 -18.49
CA PRO A 159 -27.78 19.93 -19.66
C PRO A 159 -26.45 19.15 -19.66
N GLY A 160 -26.13 18.52 -20.78
CA GLY A 160 -24.80 18.01 -21.07
C GLY A 160 -23.91 19.14 -21.64
N PHE A 161 -22.61 19.09 -21.34
CA PHE A 161 -21.67 20.15 -21.70
C PHE A 161 -20.55 19.62 -22.59
N THR A 162 -20.19 20.47 -23.59
CA THR A 162 -18.89 20.39 -24.26
C THR A 162 -18.27 21.78 -24.20
N HIS A 163 -16.97 21.89 -23.97
CA HIS A 163 -16.30 23.21 -23.83
C HIS A 163 -16.90 24.10 -22.73
N LEU A 164 -17.50 23.50 -21.68
CA LEU A 164 -18.31 24.18 -20.67
C LEU A 164 -19.50 25.03 -21.27
N GLN A 165 -19.91 24.70 -22.48
CA GLN A 165 -21.11 25.25 -23.13
C GLN A 165 -22.19 24.17 -23.16
N ILE A 166 -23.46 24.61 -22.99
CA ILE A 166 -24.62 23.71 -23.08
C ILE A 166 -24.65 23.08 -24.48
N ALA A 167 -24.75 21.73 -24.50
CA ALA A 167 -24.81 20.93 -25.72
C ALA A 167 -26.13 20.14 -25.78
N GLN A 168 -26.04 18.81 -25.69
CA GLN A 168 -27.22 17.95 -25.73
C GLN A 168 -27.76 17.69 -24.31
N PRO A 169 -29.09 17.54 -24.14
CA PRO A 169 -29.64 17.09 -22.86
C PRO A 169 -29.20 15.65 -22.57
N VAL A 170 -28.92 15.39 -21.32
CA VAL A 170 -28.62 14.03 -20.79
C VAL A 170 -29.46 13.81 -19.55
N THR A 171 -29.58 12.56 -19.08
CA THR A 171 -30.11 12.32 -17.74
C THR A 171 -28.98 12.29 -16.71
N PHE A 172 -29.31 12.65 -15.48
CA PHE A 172 -28.38 12.57 -14.35
C PHE A 172 -27.85 11.15 -14.18
N GLY A 173 -28.73 10.15 -14.30
CA GLY A 173 -28.35 8.74 -14.27
C GLY A 173 -27.35 8.37 -15.35
N HIS A 174 -27.55 8.82 -16.62
CA HIS A 174 -26.61 8.57 -17.71
C HIS A 174 -25.23 9.17 -17.43
N HIS A 175 -25.18 10.38 -16.88
CA HIS A 175 -23.92 11.03 -16.52
C HIS A 175 -23.17 10.24 -15.42
N LEU A 176 -23.86 9.83 -14.36
CA LEU A 176 -23.29 9.03 -13.29
C LEU A 176 -22.73 7.68 -13.79
N MET A 177 -23.39 7.05 -14.76
CA MET A 177 -22.88 5.82 -15.37
C MET A 177 -21.59 6.03 -16.16
N ALA A 178 -21.30 7.24 -16.65
CA ALA A 178 -19.97 7.55 -17.21
C ALA A 178 -18.86 7.52 -16.14
N TRP A 179 -19.15 7.91 -14.91
CA TRP A 179 -18.21 7.75 -13.78
C TRP A 179 -18.01 6.27 -13.41
N HIS A 180 -19.09 5.48 -13.42
CA HIS A 180 -19.00 4.02 -13.24
C HIS A 180 -18.03 3.40 -14.24
N GLU A 181 -18.08 3.78 -15.53
CA GLU A 181 -17.17 3.28 -16.56
C GLU A 181 -15.70 3.64 -16.31
N MET A 182 -15.40 4.79 -15.69
CA MET A 182 -14.04 5.12 -15.27
C MET A 182 -13.54 4.14 -14.22
N LEU A 183 -14.33 3.89 -13.18
CA LEU A 183 -14.01 2.97 -12.09
C LEU A 183 -13.89 1.52 -12.58
N GLN A 184 -14.71 1.10 -13.55
CA GLN A 184 -14.63 -0.23 -14.17
C GLN A 184 -13.27 -0.45 -14.86
N ARG A 185 -12.75 0.56 -15.53
CA ARG A 185 -11.41 0.50 -16.13
C ARG A 185 -10.30 0.46 -15.07
N ASP A 186 -10.47 1.17 -13.93
CA ASP A 186 -9.51 1.12 -12.83
C ASP A 186 -9.51 -0.25 -12.14
N TYR A 187 -10.67 -0.82 -11.93
CA TYR A 187 -10.83 -2.19 -11.43
C TYR A 187 -10.11 -3.22 -12.32
N SER A 188 -10.30 -3.11 -13.63
CA SER A 188 -9.64 -3.98 -14.61
C SER A 188 -8.11 -3.86 -14.55
N ARG A 189 -7.57 -2.64 -14.41
CA ARG A 189 -6.11 -2.43 -14.25
C ARG A 189 -5.57 -3.10 -13.00
N LEU A 190 -6.27 -3.00 -11.88
CA LEU A 190 -5.87 -3.66 -10.62
C LEU A 190 -5.84 -5.20 -10.75
N ILE A 191 -6.76 -5.81 -11.53
CA ILE A 191 -6.71 -7.25 -11.86
C ILE A 191 -5.39 -7.59 -12.56
N ASP A 192 -5.00 -6.80 -13.53
CA ASP A 192 -3.77 -7.02 -14.30
C ASP A 192 -2.52 -6.84 -13.45
N VAL A 193 -2.47 -5.83 -12.60
CA VAL A 193 -1.38 -5.62 -11.62
C VAL A 193 -1.27 -6.84 -10.71
N LYS A 194 -2.38 -7.28 -10.10
CA LYS A 194 -2.42 -8.45 -9.21
C LYS A 194 -1.89 -9.71 -9.89
N LYS A 195 -2.24 -9.94 -11.15
CA LYS A 195 -1.78 -11.08 -11.94
C LYS A 195 -0.27 -11.07 -12.16
N ARG A 196 0.32 -9.91 -12.49
CA ARG A 196 1.76 -9.79 -12.74
C ARG A 196 2.58 -9.77 -11.45
N MET A 197 2.00 -9.36 -10.33
CA MET A 197 2.64 -9.36 -9.02
C MET A 197 2.72 -10.76 -8.38
N ASP A 198 1.92 -11.73 -8.82
CA ASP A 198 1.72 -13.05 -8.18
C ASP A 198 2.89 -14.02 -8.48
N PHE A 199 4.12 -13.57 -8.15
CA PHE A 199 5.36 -14.35 -8.25
C PHE A 199 6.15 -14.24 -6.95
N MET A 200 6.36 -15.37 -6.26
CA MET A 200 7.05 -15.40 -4.96
C MET A 200 8.57 -15.31 -5.12
N PRO A 201 9.23 -14.27 -4.55
CA PRO A 201 10.69 -14.13 -4.60
C PRO A 201 11.42 -14.93 -3.50
N LEU A 202 10.76 -15.29 -2.40
CA LEU A 202 11.41 -15.90 -1.22
C LEU A 202 12.11 -17.21 -1.59
N GLY A 203 13.35 -17.36 -1.09
CA GLY A 203 14.29 -18.43 -1.49
C GLY A 203 15.30 -17.98 -2.54
N SER A 204 15.23 -16.73 -3.02
CA SER A 204 16.27 -16.10 -3.86
C SER A 204 17.48 -15.67 -3.04
N ALA A 205 17.34 -15.62 -1.73
CA ALA A 205 18.34 -15.12 -0.78
C ALA A 205 18.85 -13.72 -1.16
N ALA A 206 20.14 -13.44 -1.06
CA ALA A 206 20.68 -12.13 -1.43
C ALA A 206 20.51 -11.83 -2.92
N LEU A 207 20.79 -12.82 -3.81
CA LEU A 207 20.68 -12.69 -5.26
C LEU A 207 20.81 -14.02 -6.04
N SER A 208 21.38 -15.07 -5.47
CA SER A 208 21.74 -16.30 -6.20
C SER A 208 21.12 -17.58 -5.63
N GLY A 209 20.08 -17.43 -4.81
CA GLY A 209 19.44 -18.56 -4.12
C GLY A 209 20.21 -19.05 -2.92
N THR A 210 19.81 -20.21 -2.39
CA THR A 210 20.42 -20.84 -1.23
C THR A 210 20.82 -22.29 -1.52
N ARG A 211 21.89 -22.76 -0.88
CA ARG A 211 22.33 -24.17 -0.92
C ARG A 211 21.42 -25.11 -0.10
N PHE A 212 20.58 -24.58 0.74
CA PHE A 212 19.66 -25.38 1.56
C PHE A 212 18.45 -25.83 0.70
N LYS A 213 18.01 -27.06 0.92
CA LYS A 213 16.88 -27.66 0.17
C LYS A 213 15.53 -27.12 0.69
N ILE A 214 15.29 -25.82 0.46
CA ILE A 214 14.02 -25.19 0.81
C ILE A 214 12.99 -25.51 -0.27
N ASP A 215 11.84 -26.06 0.10
CA ASP A 215 10.72 -26.29 -0.81
C ASP A 215 9.99 -24.96 -1.11
N ARG A 216 10.41 -24.30 -2.19
CA ARG A 216 9.80 -23.04 -2.63
C ARG A 216 8.34 -23.20 -3.06
N LYS A 217 7.92 -24.37 -3.60
CA LYS A 217 6.53 -24.60 -3.98
C LYS A 217 5.60 -24.67 -2.76
N LEU A 218 6.05 -25.39 -1.72
CA LEU A 218 5.34 -25.45 -0.46
C LEU A 218 5.25 -24.06 0.19
N LEU A 219 6.35 -23.30 0.16
CA LEU A 219 6.43 -21.94 0.69
C LEU A 219 5.46 -20.99 -0.05
N ALA A 220 5.45 -21.00 -1.37
CA ALA A 220 4.53 -20.22 -2.18
C ALA A 220 3.05 -20.54 -1.84
N LYS A 221 2.71 -21.81 -1.76
CA LYS A 221 1.36 -22.26 -1.36
C LYS A 221 0.95 -21.72 0.02
N LYS A 222 1.88 -21.76 1.01
CA LYS A 222 1.62 -21.25 2.36
C LYS A 222 1.40 -19.73 2.40
N LEU A 223 2.09 -18.99 1.53
CA LEU A 223 2.00 -17.54 1.44
C LEU A 223 0.86 -17.05 0.52
N GLY A 224 0.28 -17.94 -0.30
CA GLY A 224 -0.83 -17.63 -1.20
C GLY A 224 -0.39 -17.23 -2.62
N PHE A 225 0.90 -17.41 -2.96
CA PHE A 225 1.39 -17.18 -4.33
C PHE A 225 1.10 -18.39 -5.24
N LYS A 226 0.71 -18.11 -6.47
CA LYS A 226 0.48 -19.14 -7.50
C LYS A 226 1.76 -19.50 -8.26
N ASN A 227 2.69 -18.55 -8.38
CA ASN A 227 3.89 -18.66 -9.18
C ASN A 227 5.16 -18.47 -8.36
N LEU A 228 6.29 -18.95 -8.90
CA LEU A 228 7.63 -18.72 -8.37
C LEU A 228 8.40 -17.80 -9.30
N SER A 229 9.18 -16.89 -8.74
CA SER A 229 10.14 -16.12 -9.53
C SER A 229 11.16 -17.04 -10.19
N ASN A 230 11.40 -16.86 -11.49
CA ASN A 230 12.25 -17.73 -12.31
C ASN A 230 13.74 -17.40 -12.19
N ASN A 231 14.07 -16.15 -11.92
CA ASN A 231 15.44 -15.67 -11.76
C ASN A 231 15.61 -15.00 -10.41
N SER A 232 16.61 -15.45 -9.63
CA SER A 232 16.81 -14.97 -8.26
C SER A 232 17.38 -13.55 -8.19
N MET A 233 18.11 -13.08 -9.19
CA MET A 233 18.62 -11.71 -9.24
C MET A 233 17.50 -10.72 -9.55
N ASP A 234 16.66 -11.06 -10.52
CA ASP A 234 15.47 -10.31 -10.87
C ASP A 234 14.46 -10.26 -9.69
N ALA A 235 14.22 -11.39 -9.03
CA ALA A 235 13.28 -11.53 -7.94
C ALA A 235 13.51 -10.56 -6.76
N VAL A 236 14.76 -10.20 -6.47
CA VAL A 236 15.12 -9.25 -5.41
C VAL A 236 15.27 -7.82 -5.91
N SER A 237 15.35 -7.62 -7.22
CA SER A 237 15.52 -6.33 -7.91
C SER A 237 14.19 -5.73 -8.36
N ASP A 238 13.26 -6.58 -8.82
CA ASP A 238 12.00 -6.17 -9.44
C ASP A 238 11.15 -5.27 -8.53
N ARG A 239 10.73 -4.14 -9.10
CA ARG A 239 9.73 -3.22 -8.55
C ARG A 239 8.68 -2.82 -9.59
N ASP A 240 8.60 -3.55 -10.71
CA ASP A 240 7.61 -3.26 -11.75
C ASP A 240 6.19 -3.32 -11.20
N PHE A 241 5.92 -4.27 -10.29
CA PHE A 241 4.63 -4.36 -9.60
C PHE A 241 4.29 -3.13 -8.76
N VAL A 242 5.28 -2.44 -8.20
CA VAL A 242 5.11 -1.17 -7.48
C VAL A 242 4.82 -0.04 -8.46
N LEU A 243 5.58 0.02 -9.56
CA LEU A 243 5.41 1.02 -10.63
C LEU A 243 4.05 0.89 -11.32
N GLU A 244 3.62 -0.33 -11.63
CA GLU A 244 2.31 -0.61 -12.22
C GLU A 244 1.17 -0.23 -11.30
N LEU A 245 1.26 -0.58 -10.00
CA LEU A 245 0.26 -0.17 -9.02
C LEU A 245 0.22 1.35 -8.89
N ALA A 246 1.36 2.01 -8.75
CA ALA A 246 1.43 3.47 -8.67
C ALA A 246 0.86 4.15 -9.93
N SER A 247 1.12 3.60 -11.12
CA SER A 247 0.54 4.07 -12.38
C SER A 247 -0.98 3.92 -12.40
N THR A 248 -1.49 2.78 -11.93
CA THR A 248 -2.93 2.53 -11.81
C THR A 248 -3.59 3.52 -10.84
N LEU A 249 -2.97 3.76 -9.68
CA LEU A 249 -3.46 4.71 -8.68
C LEU A 249 -3.40 6.16 -9.17
N ALA A 250 -2.38 6.51 -9.97
CA ALA A 250 -2.29 7.83 -10.59
C ALA A 250 -3.44 8.06 -11.60
N ILE A 251 -3.75 7.07 -12.45
CA ILE A 251 -4.87 7.13 -13.38
C ILE A 251 -6.20 7.21 -12.62
N MET A 252 -6.39 6.40 -11.60
CA MET A 252 -7.57 6.44 -10.74
C MET A 252 -7.71 7.81 -10.06
N GLY A 253 -6.61 8.37 -9.53
CA GLY A 253 -6.60 9.71 -8.95
C GLY A 253 -7.08 10.80 -9.94
N ILE A 254 -6.73 10.68 -11.23
CA ILE A 254 -7.26 11.56 -12.29
C ILE A 254 -8.77 11.37 -12.46
N HIS A 255 -9.27 10.14 -12.44
CA HIS A 255 -10.71 9.88 -12.54
C HIS A 255 -11.47 10.49 -11.35
N LEU A 256 -11.01 10.26 -10.13
CA LEU A 256 -11.61 10.83 -8.90
C LEU A 256 -11.56 12.37 -8.94
N SER A 257 -10.45 12.96 -9.39
CA SER A 257 -10.31 14.40 -9.57
C SER A 257 -11.34 14.98 -10.55
N ARG A 258 -11.59 14.30 -11.68
CA ARG A 258 -12.59 14.74 -12.67
C ARG A 258 -14.01 14.66 -12.13
N MET A 259 -14.35 13.59 -11.41
CA MET A 259 -15.66 13.49 -10.74
C MET A 259 -15.86 14.63 -9.73
N CYS A 260 -14.85 14.91 -8.93
CA CYS A 260 -14.88 16.01 -7.96
C CYS A 260 -14.98 17.38 -8.62
N GLU A 261 -14.31 17.60 -9.76
CA GLU A 261 -14.43 18.85 -10.53
C GLU A 261 -15.87 19.11 -10.97
N GLU A 262 -16.54 18.08 -11.52
CA GLU A 262 -17.95 18.20 -11.92
C GLU A 262 -18.86 18.45 -10.71
N ILE A 263 -18.65 17.76 -9.59
CA ILE A 263 -19.39 17.99 -8.35
C ILE A 263 -19.22 19.42 -7.84
N ILE A 264 -18.00 19.96 -7.84
CA ILE A 264 -17.71 21.34 -7.43
C ILE A 264 -18.41 22.34 -8.33
N LEU A 265 -18.38 22.14 -9.65
CA LEU A 265 -19.11 22.98 -10.60
C LEU A 265 -20.62 22.91 -10.33
N TRP A 266 -21.17 21.72 -10.19
CA TRP A 266 -22.62 21.51 -9.99
C TRP A 266 -23.15 22.09 -8.67
N THR A 267 -22.33 22.17 -7.63
CA THR A 267 -22.71 22.78 -6.34
C THR A 267 -22.54 24.28 -6.30
N SER A 268 -21.89 24.88 -7.30
CA SER A 268 -21.70 26.33 -7.34
C SER A 268 -23.02 27.08 -7.52
N ASN A 269 -23.10 28.31 -7.00
CA ASN A 269 -24.29 29.14 -7.13
C ASN A 269 -24.70 29.41 -8.60
N GLN A 270 -23.77 29.33 -9.55
CA GLN A 270 -24.00 29.54 -10.96
C GLN A 270 -24.67 28.33 -11.63
N PHE A 271 -24.28 27.11 -11.26
CA PHE A 271 -24.87 25.89 -11.80
C PHE A 271 -26.04 25.40 -10.96
N ASN A 272 -25.82 25.26 -9.66
CA ASN A 272 -26.82 24.83 -8.67
C ASN A 272 -27.59 23.55 -9.10
N TYR A 273 -26.89 22.59 -9.73
CA TYR A 273 -27.52 21.34 -10.21
C TYR A 273 -27.65 20.29 -9.14
N VAL A 274 -26.79 20.35 -8.10
CA VAL A 274 -26.82 19.41 -6.99
C VAL A 274 -26.60 20.12 -5.65
N GLU A 275 -27.17 19.53 -4.61
CA GLU A 275 -26.88 19.86 -3.22
C GLU A 275 -26.15 18.69 -2.56
N LEU A 276 -25.08 18.99 -1.77
CA LEU A 276 -24.36 18.01 -0.98
C LEU A 276 -24.90 17.96 0.45
N SER A 277 -24.70 16.84 1.13
CA SER A 277 -24.98 16.74 2.58
C SER A 277 -24.00 17.61 3.39
N ASP A 278 -24.42 18.01 4.59
CA ASP A 278 -23.60 18.83 5.49
C ASP A 278 -22.33 18.10 5.94
N GLU A 279 -22.36 16.79 6.00
CA GLU A 279 -21.24 15.93 6.43
C GLU A 279 -19.99 16.04 5.56
N VAL A 280 -20.14 16.46 4.31
CA VAL A 280 -19.04 16.57 3.33
C VAL A 280 -18.76 18.00 2.90
N CYS A 281 -19.28 18.97 3.66
CA CYS A 281 -19.15 20.41 3.40
C CYS A 281 -18.62 21.14 4.60
N THR A 282 -18.07 22.34 4.39
CA THR A 282 -17.75 23.28 5.47
C THR A 282 -18.47 24.61 5.31
N GLY A 283 -18.62 25.32 6.42
CA GLY A 283 -19.23 26.64 6.45
C GLY A 283 -18.22 27.78 6.45
N SER A 284 -18.73 29.00 6.54
CA SER A 284 -17.91 30.21 6.72
C SER A 284 -18.29 30.89 8.04
N SER A 285 -17.28 31.33 8.82
CA SER A 285 -17.50 32.09 10.06
C SER A 285 -18.09 33.49 9.82
N ILE A 286 -17.91 34.02 8.61
CA ILE A 286 -18.37 35.39 8.24
C ILE A 286 -19.69 35.34 7.45
N MET A 287 -19.91 34.26 6.68
CA MET A 287 -21.05 34.12 5.78
C MET A 287 -21.86 32.87 6.15
N PRO A 288 -22.88 32.99 7.03
CA PRO A 288 -23.63 31.81 7.54
C PRO A 288 -24.30 30.96 6.46
N GLN A 289 -24.63 31.57 5.30
CA GLN A 289 -25.29 30.92 4.17
C GLN A 289 -24.30 30.15 3.26
N LYS A 290 -22.97 30.30 3.48
CA LYS A 290 -21.97 29.71 2.62
C LYS A 290 -21.72 28.25 2.99
N LYS A 291 -21.81 27.37 1.99
CA LYS A 291 -21.54 25.93 2.09
C LYS A 291 -20.51 25.58 1.02
N ASN A 292 -19.34 25.08 1.45
CA ASN A 292 -18.21 24.80 0.56
C ASN A 292 -18.06 23.29 0.36
N PRO A 293 -17.78 22.80 -0.87
CA PRO A 293 -17.54 21.39 -1.15
C PRO A 293 -16.08 20.99 -0.87
N ASP A 294 -15.56 21.32 0.34
CA ASP A 294 -14.12 21.20 0.67
C ASP A 294 -13.59 19.78 0.50
N ILE A 295 -14.40 18.77 0.80
CA ILE A 295 -13.96 17.38 0.66
C ILE A 295 -13.73 17.03 -0.81
N ALA A 296 -14.61 17.47 -1.72
CA ALA A 296 -14.39 17.29 -3.15
C ALA A 296 -13.15 18.06 -3.63
N GLU A 297 -12.92 19.28 -3.12
CA GLU A 297 -11.71 20.06 -3.45
C GLU A 297 -10.43 19.39 -2.97
N LEU A 298 -10.44 18.80 -1.77
CA LEU A 298 -9.30 18.07 -1.21
C LEU A 298 -9.00 16.78 -1.97
N ILE A 299 -10.02 16.03 -2.41
CA ILE A 299 -9.83 14.88 -3.29
C ILE A 299 -9.23 15.33 -4.62
N ARG A 300 -9.80 16.37 -5.26
CA ARG A 300 -9.29 16.92 -6.51
C ARG A 300 -7.82 17.35 -6.39
N GLY A 301 -7.51 18.15 -5.39
CA GLY A 301 -6.14 18.65 -5.16
C GLY A 301 -5.15 17.54 -4.81
N GLY A 302 -5.56 16.58 -3.97
CA GLY A 302 -4.73 15.48 -3.52
C GLY A 302 -4.35 14.46 -4.61
N SER A 303 -5.09 14.41 -5.73
CA SER A 303 -4.77 13.54 -6.87
C SER A 303 -3.37 13.80 -7.45
N SER A 304 -2.86 15.02 -7.32
CA SER A 304 -1.50 15.39 -7.72
C SER A 304 -0.42 14.59 -6.98
N LYS A 305 -0.69 14.12 -5.75
CA LYS A 305 0.26 13.30 -4.96
C LYS A 305 0.51 11.96 -5.62
N THR A 306 -0.51 11.29 -6.15
CA THR A 306 -0.35 9.98 -6.81
C THR A 306 0.50 10.09 -8.08
N VAL A 307 0.35 11.19 -8.83
CA VAL A 307 1.18 11.50 -10.01
C VAL A 307 2.63 11.77 -9.59
N ALA A 308 2.85 12.61 -8.57
CA ALA A 308 4.18 12.92 -8.07
C ALA A 308 4.90 11.68 -7.53
N ASN A 309 4.19 10.82 -6.80
CA ASN A 309 4.73 9.56 -6.27
C ASN A 309 5.12 8.59 -7.38
N LEU A 310 4.33 8.48 -8.44
CA LEU A 310 4.69 7.69 -9.62
C LEU A 310 5.98 8.20 -10.27
N LEU A 311 6.11 9.52 -10.47
CA LEU A 311 7.32 10.12 -11.02
C LEU A 311 8.53 9.90 -10.10
N GLY A 312 8.35 9.98 -8.79
CA GLY A 312 9.36 9.66 -7.79
C GLY A 312 9.86 8.22 -7.92
N LEU A 313 8.95 7.25 -8.01
CA LEU A 313 9.26 5.83 -8.19
C LEU A 313 9.98 5.54 -9.51
N LEU A 314 9.52 6.10 -10.61
CA LEU A 314 10.18 5.96 -11.93
C LEU A 314 11.61 6.54 -11.89
N SER A 315 11.79 7.70 -11.24
CA SER A 315 13.09 8.34 -11.08
C SER A 315 14.02 7.54 -10.18
N LEU A 316 13.49 6.93 -9.11
CA LEU A 316 14.22 6.05 -8.20
C LEU A 316 14.80 4.84 -8.94
N MET A 317 13.96 4.17 -9.73
CA MET A 317 14.32 2.88 -10.33
C MET A 317 15.18 2.98 -11.61
N LYS A 318 15.09 4.08 -12.36
CA LYS A 318 15.60 4.18 -13.75
C LYS A 318 17.08 3.84 -13.97
N ASN A 319 17.94 3.99 -12.97
CA ASN A 319 19.40 3.80 -13.13
C ASN A 319 19.99 2.79 -12.13
N LEU A 320 19.16 2.08 -11.39
CA LEU A 320 19.66 1.09 -10.44
C LEU A 320 20.15 -0.16 -11.17
N PRO A 321 21.36 -0.64 -10.85
CA PRO A 321 21.81 -1.94 -11.34
C PRO A 321 21.00 -3.06 -10.67
N LEU A 322 21.01 -4.26 -11.27
CA LEU A 322 20.61 -5.48 -10.57
C LEU A 322 21.53 -5.64 -9.35
N THR A 323 21.11 -6.03 -8.27
CA THR A 323 20.02 -6.66 -7.66
C THR A 323 19.34 -5.70 -6.67
N TYR A 324 19.70 -5.70 -5.35
CA TYR A 324 19.21 -4.76 -4.36
C TYR A 324 20.22 -3.63 -4.11
N ASN A 325 19.73 -2.41 -4.15
CA ASN A 325 20.43 -1.22 -3.70
C ASN A 325 19.58 -0.52 -2.62
N ARG A 326 20.25 0.14 -1.68
CA ARG A 326 19.59 0.80 -0.54
C ARG A 326 18.57 1.87 -0.96
N ASP A 327 18.75 2.45 -2.13
CA ASP A 327 17.79 3.37 -2.77
C ASP A 327 16.36 2.81 -2.76
N MET A 328 16.19 1.50 -2.97
CA MET A 328 14.89 0.82 -2.97
C MET A 328 14.17 0.87 -1.62
N GLN A 329 14.80 1.36 -0.55
CA GLN A 329 14.13 1.62 0.72
C GLN A 329 13.04 2.67 0.56
N GLU A 330 13.25 3.65 -0.32
CA GLU A 330 12.36 4.77 -0.56
C GLU A 330 11.08 4.36 -1.34
N ASP A 331 11.04 3.19 -1.97
CA ASP A 331 9.90 2.71 -2.75
C ASP A 331 8.59 2.69 -1.93
N LYS A 332 8.69 2.39 -0.64
CA LYS A 332 7.56 2.19 0.26
C LYS A 332 6.81 3.48 0.58
N GLN A 333 7.53 4.57 0.81
CA GLN A 333 6.90 5.86 1.15
C GLN A 333 5.97 6.31 0.01
N TYR A 334 6.46 6.28 -1.22
CA TYR A 334 5.69 6.70 -2.40
C TYR A 334 4.43 5.85 -2.63
N ILE A 335 4.59 4.52 -2.57
CA ILE A 335 3.43 3.65 -2.84
C ILE A 335 2.43 3.65 -1.69
N PHE A 336 2.88 3.71 -0.44
CA PHE A 336 1.99 3.76 0.72
C PHE A 336 1.16 5.04 0.74
N ASP A 337 1.78 6.19 0.48
CA ASP A 337 1.07 7.48 0.39
C ASP A 337 0.02 7.46 -0.72
N SER A 338 0.35 6.85 -1.87
CA SER A 338 -0.60 6.73 -2.99
C SER A 338 -1.79 5.83 -2.64
N ILE A 339 -1.55 4.72 -1.94
CA ILE A 339 -2.60 3.81 -1.48
C ILE A 339 -3.50 4.50 -0.45
N ASP A 340 -2.90 5.14 0.56
CA ASP A 340 -3.66 5.82 1.63
C ASP A 340 -4.56 6.92 1.06
N TYR A 341 -4.03 7.73 0.15
CA TYR A 341 -4.83 8.74 -0.55
C TYR A 341 -5.98 8.09 -1.34
N SER A 342 -5.70 7.02 -2.07
CA SER A 342 -6.71 6.35 -2.91
C SER A 342 -7.83 5.73 -2.08
N GLU A 343 -7.48 5.01 -1.00
CA GLU A 343 -8.45 4.39 -0.08
C GLU A 343 -9.35 5.46 0.56
N GLN A 344 -8.77 6.56 1.05
CA GLN A 344 -9.51 7.65 1.66
C GLN A 344 -10.41 8.36 0.65
N SER A 345 -9.91 8.63 -0.55
CA SER A 345 -10.65 9.34 -1.59
C SER A 345 -11.85 8.54 -2.11
N LEU A 346 -11.69 7.22 -2.30
CA LEU A 346 -12.80 6.34 -2.69
C LEU A 346 -13.92 6.33 -1.63
N ALA A 347 -13.55 6.22 -0.36
CA ALA A 347 -14.51 6.22 0.76
C ALA A 347 -15.25 7.57 0.85
N LEU A 348 -14.52 8.68 0.80
CA LEU A 348 -15.11 10.02 0.88
C LEU A 348 -15.98 10.35 -0.33
N LEU A 349 -15.57 9.95 -1.55
CA LEU A 349 -16.39 10.15 -2.74
C LEU A 349 -17.68 9.33 -2.67
N GLY A 350 -17.65 8.13 -2.08
CA GLY A 350 -18.84 7.34 -1.78
C GLY A 350 -19.84 8.12 -0.91
N LEU A 351 -19.39 8.74 0.18
CA LEU A 351 -20.23 9.59 1.04
C LEU A 351 -20.80 10.81 0.29
N ILE A 352 -19.95 11.47 -0.52
CA ILE A 352 -20.40 12.61 -1.34
C ILE A 352 -21.53 12.19 -2.27
N ILE A 353 -21.36 11.10 -3.04
CA ILE A 353 -22.35 10.64 -4.01
C ILE A 353 -23.62 10.14 -3.29
N GLU A 354 -23.48 9.42 -2.19
CA GLU A 354 -24.62 8.94 -1.40
C GLU A 354 -25.49 10.12 -0.91
N GLY A 355 -24.85 11.16 -0.36
CA GLY A 355 -25.54 12.37 0.17
C GLY A 355 -26.02 13.36 -0.91
N MET A 356 -25.48 13.31 -2.14
CA MET A 356 -25.76 14.26 -3.21
C MET A 356 -27.21 14.17 -3.70
N GLN A 357 -27.89 15.30 -3.82
CA GLN A 357 -29.28 15.40 -4.33
C GLN A 357 -29.32 16.33 -5.55
N PRO A 358 -29.88 15.89 -6.70
CA PRO A 358 -30.07 16.77 -7.83
C PRO A 358 -31.23 17.75 -7.61
N ASN A 359 -31.07 18.98 -8.06
CA ASN A 359 -32.09 20.03 -8.06
C ASN A 359 -32.99 19.91 -9.28
N ILE A 360 -34.06 19.12 -9.17
CA ILE A 360 -34.95 18.77 -10.29
C ILE A 360 -35.76 20.00 -10.81
N GLN A 361 -35.79 21.09 -10.06
CA GLN A 361 -36.58 22.32 -10.45
C GLN A 361 -35.76 23.31 -11.30
N GLN A 362 -34.51 23.08 -11.55
CA GLN A 362 -33.60 23.84 -12.42
C GLN A 362 -33.45 23.22 -13.80
#